data_266bf867ab4a4b375462b824f6d93c3f
#
_entry.id   266bf867ab4a4b375462b824f6d93c3f
#
_cell.length_a   1.000
_cell.length_b   1.000
_cell.length_c   1.000
_cell.angle_alpha   90.00
_cell.angle_beta   90.00
_cell.angle_gamma   90.00
#
_symmetry.space_group_name_H-M   'P 1'
#
loop_
_entity.id
_entity.type
_entity.pdbx_description
1 polymer ?
#
loop_
_entity_poly.entity_id
_entity_poly.type
_entity_poly.pdbx_seq_one_letter_code
_entity_poly.pdbx_strand_id
1 'polypeptide(L)'
;THTEGTSFDWFRSRMVGGRTNHWGRISLRFGPNDFKRASIDGLGDDWPIGYDDLKPYYDKVDQLIGVFGTKEGIYNEPDGFFLPPPKPRLHELYIKKGADKANVPMIPGRLSMLTRPINNERGVCFFCRQCNRACQVYADFSAGTCLVHPAMKNGKVDLYTNSMVRKVTTNEQGKANGVFFVSKVDLKEYKLKSRVVVLGASACESARIMMNSKSKSHPNGIGGDSGVLGRYLHDSTGASRSGIIPSLFGRERYNEDGVGGMHMYTPWWGDNKKLDFARGYHIEYGGGMTQPGYGEGSGMDSMRKYLKDEFGNPKEGGGYGEDLKKDIREIYGA
;
A
#
# COMPACT_ATOMS: atom_id res chain seq x y z
N THR A 1 23.52 1.71 6.48
CA THR A 1 24.22 3.01 6.50
C THR A 1 23.63 3.90 5.43
N HIS A 2 23.34 5.13 5.77
CA HIS A 2 22.89 6.18 4.86
C HIS A 2 23.98 7.26 4.82
N THR A 3 23.91 8.14 3.84
CA THR A 3 24.83 9.26 3.72
C THR A 3 24.68 10.18 4.93
N GLU A 4 25.77 10.65 5.49
CA GLU A 4 25.77 11.58 6.62
C GLU A 4 24.92 12.82 6.29
N GLY A 5 24.08 13.24 7.23
CA GLY A 5 23.11 14.34 7.03
C GLY A 5 21.81 13.94 6.37
N THR A 6 21.62 12.68 5.92
CA THR A 6 20.34 12.18 5.41
C THR A 6 19.79 11.13 6.37
N SER A 7 18.71 11.46 7.08
CA SER A 7 17.97 10.50 7.90
C SER A 7 17.06 9.66 7.03
N PHE A 8 17.15 8.33 7.15
CA PHE A 8 16.28 7.40 6.47
C PHE A 8 15.98 6.19 7.34
N ASP A 9 14.72 6.03 7.70
CA ASP A 9 14.24 4.88 8.45
C ASP A 9 13.81 3.76 7.52
N TRP A 10 14.57 2.67 7.54
CA TRP A 10 14.29 1.51 6.73
C TRP A 10 13.17 0.65 7.34
N PHE A 11 11.93 0.98 7.04
CA PHE A 11 10.79 0.22 7.49
C PHE A 11 10.49 -0.95 6.56
N ARG A 12 10.62 -2.18 7.07
CA ARG A 12 10.40 -3.40 6.30
C ARG A 12 9.83 -4.54 7.13
N SER A 13 8.78 -5.15 6.61
CA SER A 13 8.24 -6.40 7.13
C SER A 13 9.08 -7.59 6.65
N ARG A 14 9.61 -8.37 7.59
CA ARG A 14 10.35 -9.62 7.30
C ARG A 14 9.58 -10.83 7.80
N MET A 15 8.33 -10.95 7.38
CA MET A 15 7.44 -12.05 7.71
C MET A 15 6.76 -12.58 6.45
N VAL A 16 6.13 -13.77 6.55
CA VAL A 16 5.34 -14.33 5.45
C VAL A 16 4.23 -13.36 5.07
N GLY A 17 4.07 -13.08 3.77
CA GLY A 17 3.17 -12.06 3.27
C GLY A 17 3.81 -10.68 3.10
N GLY A 18 5.00 -10.45 3.71
CA GLY A 18 5.77 -9.22 3.52
C GLY A 18 4.96 -7.96 3.79
N ARG A 19 5.13 -6.96 2.92
CA ARG A 19 4.46 -5.67 3.04
C ARG A 19 2.92 -5.74 2.98
N THR A 20 2.36 -6.78 2.36
CA THR A 20 0.89 -6.94 2.30
C THR A 20 0.23 -7.18 3.66
N ASN A 21 1.00 -7.42 4.72
CA ASN A 21 0.47 -7.51 6.08
C ASN A 21 0.14 -6.13 6.69
N HIS A 22 0.68 -5.03 6.14
CA HIS A 22 0.53 -3.68 6.69
C HIS A 22 0.44 -2.56 5.64
N TRP A 23 0.06 -2.88 4.40
CA TRP A 23 -0.17 -1.90 3.34
C TRP A 23 -1.56 -1.26 3.44
N GLY A 24 -1.80 -0.20 2.67
CA GLY A 24 -3.10 0.50 2.63
C GLY A 24 -4.20 -0.22 1.85
N ARG A 25 -3.96 -1.37 1.24
CA ARG A 25 -4.86 -2.16 0.37
C ARG A 25 -5.32 -1.44 -0.88
N ILE A 26 -4.76 -0.28 -1.16
CA ILE A 26 -5.06 0.49 -2.37
C ILE A 26 -4.61 -0.31 -3.59
N SER A 27 -5.54 -0.58 -4.49
CA SER A 27 -5.36 -1.51 -5.60
C SER A 27 -5.76 -0.85 -6.90
N LEU A 28 -5.04 0.21 -7.24
CA LEU A 28 -5.20 0.94 -8.50
C LEU A 28 -4.44 0.20 -9.61
N ARG A 29 -4.93 0.33 -10.84
CA ARG A 29 -4.24 -0.15 -12.05
C ARG A 29 -3.40 0.98 -12.62
N PHE A 30 -2.26 0.66 -13.21
CA PHE A 30 -1.64 1.59 -14.14
C PHE A 30 -2.53 1.74 -15.36
N GLY A 31 -2.69 2.97 -15.83
CA GLY A 31 -3.45 3.27 -17.03
C GLY A 31 -2.57 3.25 -18.28
N PRO A 32 -3.16 3.36 -19.48
CA PRO A 32 -2.42 3.34 -20.75
C PRO A 32 -1.27 4.35 -20.81
N ASN A 33 -1.48 5.56 -20.28
CA ASN A 33 -0.47 6.62 -20.28
C ASN A 33 0.75 6.30 -19.41
N ASP A 34 0.59 5.49 -18.36
CA ASP A 34 1.69 5.17 -17.44
C ASP A 34 2.78 4.33 -18.10
N PHE A 35 2.42 3.58 -19.15
CA PHE A 35 3.35 2.78 -19.95
C PHE A 35 4.06 3.59 -21.04
N LYS A 36 3.58 4.78 -21.35
CA LYS A 36 4.05 5.61 -22.46
C LYS A 36 4.41 7.04 -22.05
N ARG A 37 4.89 7.20 -20.83
CA ARG A 37 5.16 8.52 -20.25
C ARG A 37 6.25 9.28 -21.02
N ALA A 38 7.35 8.66 -21.37
CA ALA A 38 8.41 9.32 -22.11
C ALA A 38 7.91 9.84 -23.48
N SER A 39 7.10 9.06 -24.18
CA SER A 39 6.45 9.50 -25.43
C SER A 39 5.47 10.66 -25.25
N ILE A 40 4.86 10.80 -24.06
CA ILE A 40 3.85 11.83 -23.78
C ILE A 40 4.49 13.13 -23.28
N ASP A 41 5.43 13.05 -22.33
CA ASP A 41 5.97 14.21 -21.60
C ASP A 41 7.50 14.38 -21.73
N GLY A 42 8.20 13.46 -22.38
CA GLY A 42 9.64 13.48 -22.57
C GLY A 42 10.46 13.08 -21.33
N LEU A 43 9.81 12.60 -20.27
CA LEU A 43 10.47 12.28 -19.01
C LEU A 43 10.52 10.77 -18.74
N GLY A 44 11.72 10.27 -18.43
CA GLY A 44 11.96 8.85 -18.16
C GLY A 44 12.00 8.00 -19.42
N ASP A 45 11.53 6.77 -19.33
CA ASP A 45 11.49 5.79 -20.41
C ASP A 45 10.09 5.19 -20.56
N ASP A 46 9.72 4.82 -21.77
CA ASP A 46 8.51 4.04 -22.02
C ASP A 46 8.73 2.58 -21.61
N TRP A 47 7.69 1.98 -21.08
CA TRP A 47 7.71 0.53 -20.86
C TRP A 47 7.65 -0.22 -22.19
N PRO A 48 8.35 -1.37 -22.33
CA PRO A 48 8.31 -2.19 -23.54
C PRO A 48 6.99 -2.95 -23.72
N ILE A 49 6.04 -2.76 -22.81
CA ILE A 49 4.69 -3.34 -22.81
C ILE A 49 3.66 -2.21 -22.66
N GLY A 50 2.39 -2.54 -22.88
CA GLY A 50 1.26 -1.62 -22.71
C GLY A 50 0.23 -2.12 -21.70
N TYR A 51 -0.80 -1.32 -21.49
CA TYR A 51 -1.90 -1.69 -20.60
C TYR A 51 -2.60 -2.99 -21.04
N ASP A 52 -2.83 -3.15 -22.34
CA ASP A 52 -3.56 -4.31 -22.86
C ASP A 52 -2.83 -5.64 -22.63
N ASP A 53 -1.49 -5.61 -22.59
CA ASP A 53 -0.68 -6.78 -22.24
C ASP A 53 -0.92 -7.24 -20.80
N LEU A 54 -1.20 -6.29 -19.89
CA LEU A 54 -1.41 -6.57 -18.45
C LEU A 54 -2.87 -6.66 -18.04
N LYS A 55 -3.79 -6.11 -18.82
CA LYS A 55 -5.22 -6.10 -18.49
C LYS A 55 -5.79 -7.47 -18.10
N PRO A 56 -5.51 -8.58 -18.81
CA PRO A 56 -6.03 -9.89 -18.43
C PRO A 56 -5.51 -10.38 -17.07
N TYR A 57 -4.32 -9.93 -16.67
CA TYR A 57 -3.73 -10.27 -15.37
C TYR A 57 -4.30 -9.37 -14.26
N TYR A 58 -4.48 -8.08 -14.51
CA TYR A 58 -5.21 -7.20 -13.59
C TYR A 58 -6.61 -7.73 -13.29
N ASP A 59 -7.34 -8.17 -14.33
CA ASP A 59 -8.69 -8.72 -14.19
C ASP A 59 -8.70 -9.99 -13.30
N LYS A 60 -7.71 -10.85 -13.43
CA LYS A 60 -7.53 -12.02 -12.56
C LYS A 60 -7.17 -11.63 -11.13
N VAL A 61 -6.29 -10.66 -10.96
CA VAL A 61 -5.84 -10.22 -9.64
C VAL A 61 -6.97 -9.55 -8.89
N ASP A 62 -7.74 -8.65 -9.50
CA ASP A 62 -8.88 -7.99 -8.86
C ASP A 62 -9.87 -9.01 -8.27
N GLN A 63 -10.18 -10.05 -9.04
CA GLN A 63 -11.07 -11.12 -8.58
C GLN A 63 -10.45 -11.97 -7.47
N LEU A 64 -9.16 -12.29 -7.59
CA LEU A 64 -8.43 -13.12 -6.63
C LEU A 64 -8.29 -12.44 -5.27
N ILE A 65 -7.93 -11.15 -5.26
CA ILE A 65 -7.70 -10.40 -4.02
C ILE A 65 -8.97 -9.77 -3.47
N GLY A 66 -10.00 -9.59 -4.31
CA GLY A 66 -11.28 -9.01 -3.95
C GLY A 66 -11.19 -7.50 -3.77
N VAL A 67 -11.15 -6.76 -4.87
CA VAL A 67 -11.12 -5.29 -4.87
C VAL A 67 -12.52 -4.74 -4.90
N PHE A 68 -12.87 -3.83 -4.00
CA PHE A 68 -14.11 -3.06 -4.13
C PHE A 68 -13.88 -1.77 -4.90
N GLY A 69 -14.91 -1.24 -5.52
CA GLY A 69 -14.87 0.00 -6.30
C GLY A 69 -16.08 0.19 -7.18
N THR A 70 -15.99 1.19 -8.05
CA THR A 70 -17.01 1.50 -9.07
C THR A 70 -16.38 1.61 -10.45
N LYS A 71 -17.19 1.41 -11.49
CA LYS A 71 -16.79 1.60 -12.88
C LYS A 71 -17.07 3.04 -13.26
N GLU A 72 -16.03 3.78 -13.53
CA GLU A 72 -16.07 5.23 -13.79
C GLU A 72 -15.74 5.59 -15.25
N GLY A 73 -15.18 4.65 -16.01
CA GLY A 73 -14.79 4.89 -17.42
C GLY A 73 -13.62 5.84 -17.58
N ILE A 74 -12.78 6.00 -16.56
CA ILE A 74 -11.62 6.89 -16.59
C ILE A 74 -10.50 6.23 -17.41
N TYR A 75 -10.09 6.89 -18.50
CA TYR A 75 -9.13 6.32 -19.44
C TYR A 75 -7.81 5.88 -18.80
N ASN A 76 -7.19 6.77 -17.99
CA ASN A 76 -5.90 6.45 -17.37
C ASN A 76 -6.01 5.88 -15.96
N GLU A 77 -7.21 5.51 -15.54
CA GLU A 77 -7.48 4.74 -14.33
C GLU A 77 -8.54 3.68 -14.62
N PRO A 78 -8.18 2.67 -15.43
CA PRO A 78 -9.13 1.76 -16.06
C PRO A 78 -9.97 0.99 -15.05
N ASP A 79 -11.20 0.69 -15.45
CA ASP A 79 -12.10 -0.12 -14.66
C ASP A 79 -11.65 -1.57 -14.56
N GLY A 80 -11.96 -2.19 -13.42
CA GLY A 80 -11.69 -3.58 -13.13
C GLY A 80 -12.92 -4.39 -12.78
N PHE A 81 -12.68 -5.53 -12.13
CA PHE A 81 -13.74 -6.36 -11.54
C PHE A 81 -13.88 -5.98 -10.06
N PHE A 82 -14.88 -5.16 -9.77
CA PHE A 82 -15.07 -4.60 -8.45
C PHE A 82 -16.24 -5.23 -7.69
N LEU A 83 -15.98 -5.47 -6.40
CA LEU A 83 -17.04 -5.69 -5.41
C LEU A 83 -17.73 -4.35 -5.12
N PRO A 84 -18.98 -4.36 -4.65
CA PRO A 84 -19.64 -3.13 -4.23
C PRO A 84 -18.81 -2.38 -3.18
N PRO A 85 -18.60 -1.07 -3.32
CA PRO A 85 -17.86 -0.30 -2.33
C PRO A 85 -18.67 -0.11 -1.04
N PRO A 86 -18.02 0.12 0.11
CA PRO A 86 -18.70 0.58 1.31
C PRO A 86 -19.29 1.98 1.07
N LYS A 87 -20.28 2.35 1.89
CA LYS A 87 -20.84 3.70 1.85
C LYS A 87 -19.75 4.74 2.22
N PRO A 88 -19.77 5.93 1.59
CA PRO A 88 -18.92 7.03 2.02
C PRO A 88 -19.17 7.41 3.47
N ARG A 89 -18.12 7.80 4.17
CA ARG A 89 -18.20 8.29 5.53
C ARG A 89 -18.74 9.73 5.58
N LEU A 90 -19.22 10.15 6.73
CA LEU A 90 -19.81 11.47 6.86
C LEU A 90 -18.81 12.59 6.51
N HIS A 91 -17.56 12.50 6.95
CA HIS A 91 -16.53 13.48 6.60
C HIS A 91 -16.20 13.46 5.10
N GLU A 92 -16.17 12.29 4.47
CA GLU A 92 -15.95 12.16 3.02
C GLU A 92 -17.09 12.81 2.23
N LEU A 93 -18.34 12.61 2.65
CA LEU A 93 -19.51 13.29 2.06
C LEU A 93 -19.46 14.81 2.24
N TYR A 94 -18.95 15.27 3.38
CA TYR A 94 -18.76 16.69 3.64
C TYR A 94 -17.69 17.29 2.72
N ILE A 95 -16.55 16.62 2.59
CA ILE A 95 -15.48 17.00 1.66
C ILE A 95 -15.98 16.96 0.21
N LYS A 96 -16.76 15.94 -0.16
CA LYS A 96 -17.33 15.80 -1.51
C LYS A 96 -18.17 16.99 -1.92
N LYS A 97 -18.95 17.58 -1.02
CA LYS A 97 -19.70 18.81 -1.31
C LYS A 97 -18.78 19.98 -1.72
N GLY A 98 -17.60 20.07 -1.15
CA GLY A 98 -16.58 21.04 -1.54
C GLY A 98 -15.91 20.70 -2.87
N ALA A 99 -15.56 19.44 -3.04
CA ALA A 99 -14.95 18.91 -4.26
C ALA A 99 -15.87 19.12 -5.47
N ASP A 100 -17.17 18.81 -5.34
CA ASP A 100 -18.16 19.03 -6.41
C ASP A 100 -18.26 20.51 -6.82
N LYS A 101 -18.24 21.44 -5.85
CA LYS A 101 -18.21 22.88 -6.14
C LYS A 101 -16.94 23.34 -6.84
N ALA A 102 -15.83 22.67 -6.58
CA ALA A 102 -14.54 22.94 -7.20
C ALA A 102 -14.31 22.16 -8.52
N ASN A 103 -15.30 21.40 -8.97
CA ASN A 103 -15.19 20.46 -10.10
C ASN A 103 -14.03 19.46 -9.95
N VAL A 104 -13.76 19.03 -8.71
CA VAL A 104 -12.77 17.99 -8.41
C VAL A 104 -13.49 16.65 -8.30
N PRO A 105 -13.17 15.67 -9.13
CA PRO A 105 -13.83 14.36 -9.07
C PRO A 105 -13.51 13.66 -7.74
N MET A 106 -14.51 13.06 -7.13
CA MET A 106 -14.37 12.27 -5.92
C MET A 106 -15.25 11.03 -6.03
N ILE A 107 -14.61 9.88 -6.15
CA ILE A 107 -15.24 8.59 -6.45
C ILE A 107 -14.94 7.56 -5.35
N PRO A 108 -15.68 6.44 -5.28
CA PRO A 108 -15.37 5.36 -4.34
C PRO A 108 -13.96 4.82 -4.48
N GLY A 109 -13.32 4.53 -3.36
CA GLY A 109 -11.97 3.97 -3.32
C GLY A 109 -11.91 2.58 -3.97
N ARG A 110 -10.70 2.19 -4.41
CA ARG A 110 -10.40 0.87 -4.96
C ARG A 110 -9.44 0.15 -4.02
N LEU A 111 -9.99 -0.62 -3.09
CA LEU A 111 -9.21 -1.32 -2.06
C LEU A 111 -9.49 -2.81 -2.07
N SER A 112 -8.44 -3.59 -1.81
CA SER A 112 -8.53 -5.05 -1.67
C SER A 112 -9.08 -5.43 -0.29
N MET A 113 -10.41 -5.32 -0.17
CA MET A 113 -11.18 -5.61 1.03
C MET A 113 -12.53 -6.24 0.65
N LEU A 114 -12.86 -7.37 1.23
CA LEU A 114 -14.09 -8.07 0.90
C LEU A 114 -15.33 -7.40 1.50
N THR A 115 -16.15 -6.85 0.64
CA THR A 115 -17.50 -6.35 0.96
C THR A 115 -18.59 -7.37 0.60
N ARG A 116 -18.23 -8.42 -0.12
CA ARG A 116 -19.05 -9.59 -0.47
C ARG A 116 -18.19 -10.86 -0.44
N PRO A 117 -18.77 -12.03 -0.21
CA PRO A 117 -18.03 -13.29 -0.29
C PRO A 117 -17.49 -13.53 -1.72
N ILE A 118 -16.25 -14.02 -1.80
CA ILE A 118 -15.63 -14.49 -3.06
C ILE A 118 -15.23 -15.96 -2.99
N ASN A 119 -15.07 -16.50 -1.78
CA ASN A 119 -14.80 -17.91 -1.52
C ASN A 119 -15.18 -18.25 -0.07
N ASN A 120 -14.99 -19.50 0.33
CA ASN A 120 -15.34 -19.99 1.66
C ASN A 120 -14.21 -19.82 2.70
N GLU A 121 -13.05 -19.32 2.29
CA GLU A 121 -11.87 -19.20 3.18
C GLU A 121 -11.73 -17.79 3.77
N ARG A 122 -12.35 -16.80 3.14
CA ARG A 122 -12.26 -15.38 3.52
C ARG A 122 -13.64 -14.86 3.90
N GLY A 123 -13.75 -14.32 5.11
CA GLY A 123 -14.98 -13.67 5.55
C GLY A 123 -15.14 -12.26 4.97
N VAL A 124 -16.34 -11.73 5.07
CA VAL A 124 -16.66 -10.34 4.67
C VAL A 124 -16.28 -9.38 5.80
N CYS A 125 -15.88 -8.17 5.45
CA CYS A 125 -15.57 -7.12 6.41
C CYS A 125 -16.80 -6.80 7.28
N PHE A 126 -16.62 -6.82 8.59
CA PHE A 126 -17.64 -6.45 9.59
C PHE A 126 -17.34 -5.11 10.26
N PHE A 127 -16.48 -4.33 9.64
CA PHE A 127 -16.24 -2.93 9.99
C PHE A 127 -15.60 -2.66 11.37
N CYS A 128 -14.72 -3.53 11.82
CA CYS A 128 -14.02 -3.40 13.10
C CYS A 128 -12.87 -2.38 13.13
N ARG A 129 -12.44 -1.87 11.97
CA ARG A 129 -11.31 -0.93 11.78
C ARG A 129 -9.96 -1.40 12.33
N GLN A 130 -9.77 -2.70 12.55
CA GLN A 130 -8.52 -3.30 13.04
C GLN A 130 -7.57 -3.72 11.91
N CYS A 131 -7.68 -3.14 10.72
CA CYS A 131 -6.96 -3.57 9.53
C CYS A 131 -5.43 -3.56 9.66
N ASN A 132 -4.88 -2.69 10.53
CA ASN A 132 -3.43 -2.65 10.79
C ASN A 132 -2.97 -3.64 11.87
N ARG A 133 -3.87 -4.45 12.41
CA ARG A 133 -3.62 -5.40 13.51
C ARG A 133 -3.91 -6.85 13.14
N ALA A 134 -3.82 -7.18 11.86
CA ALA A 134 -4.27 -8.41 11.23
C ALA A 134 -5.81 -8.60 11.25
N CYS A 135 -6.37 -8.90 10.09
CA CYS A 135 -7.80 -9.12 9.94
C CYS A 135 -8.15 -10.56 10.32
N GLN A 136 -8.94 -10.74 11.37
CA GLN A 136 -9.29 -12.05 11.89
C GLN A 136 -10.15 -12.89 10.93
N VAL A 137 -10.90 -12.23 10.03
CA VAL A 137 -11.75 -12.90 9.03
C VAL A 137 -11.13 -12.87 7.63
N TYR A 138 -9.91 -12.37 7.49
CA TYR A 138 -9.19 -12.26 6.20
C TYR A 138 -9.94 -11.47 5.13
N ALA A 139 -10.84 -10.57 5.54
CA ALA A 139 -11.53 -9.67 4.61
C ALA A 139 -10.54 -8.76 3.89
N ASP A 140 -9.56 -8.20 4.62
CA ASP A 140 -8.45 -7.49 4.00
C ASP A 140 -7.46 -8.47 3.36
N PHE A 141 -6.87 -8.04 2.26
CA PHE A 141 -5.92 -8.88 1.56
C PHE A 141 -4.54 -8.82 2.23
N SER A 142 -4.02 -9.99 2.57
CA SER A 142 -2.62 -10.25 2.86
C SER A 142 -2.16 -11.47 2.07
N ALA A 143 -1.01 -11.38 1.40
CA ALA A 143 -0.48 -12.51 0.64
C ALA A 143 -0.24 -13.74 1.53
N GLY A 144 0.15 -13.55 2.79
CA GLY A 144 0.35 -14.65 3.73
C GLY A 144 -0.92 -15.47 3.94
N THR A 145 -2.01 -14.80 4.31
CA THR A 145 -3.28 -15.46 4.66
C THR A 145 -4.11 -15.85 3.43
N CYS A 146 -4.13 -15.01 2.40
CA CYS A 146 -5.02 -15.18 1.27
C CYS A 146 -4.40 -15.98 0.09
N LEU A 147 -3.08 -16.11 0.03
CA LEU A 147 -2.40 -16.85 -1.06
C LEU A 147 -1.50 -17.95 -0.54
N VAL A 148 -0.56 -17.66 0.37
CA VAL A 148 0.46 -18.63 0.81
C VAL A 148 -0.17 -19.78 1.58
N HIS A 149 -1.01 -19.51 2.58
CA HIS A 149 -1.68 -20.56 3.36
C HIS A 149 -2.55 -21.48 2.49
N PRO A 150 -3.43 -20.99 1.60
CA PRO A 150 -4.16 -21.85 0.67
C PRO A 150 -3.26 -22.63 -0.28
N ALA A 151 -2.17 -22.02 -0.79
CA ALA A 151 -1.23 -22.70 -1.66
C ALA A 151 -0.49 -23.84 -0.95
N MET A 152 -0.13 -23.68 0.32
CA MET A 152 0.47 -24.76 1.11
C MET A 152 -0.49 -25.91 1.36
N LYS A 153 -1.78 -25.64 1.57
CA LYS A 153 -2.78 -26.70 1.79
C LYS A 153 -2.92 -27.65 0.60
N ASN A 154 -2.60 -27.21 -0.61
CA ASN A 154 -2.69 -28.09 -1.80
C ASN A 154 -1.45 -28.99 -1.98
N GLY A 155 -0.43 -28.89 -1.10
CA GLY A 155 0.76 -29.73 -1.09
C GLY A 155 1.76 -29.50 -2.23
N LYS A 156 1.60 -28.42 -3.00
CA LYS A 156 2.47 -28.07 -4.14
C LYS A 156 3.45 -26.95 -3.86
N VAL A 157 3.47 -26.46 -2.63
CA VAL A 157 4.31 -25.34 -2.21
C VAL A 157 5.09 -25.70 -0.95
N ASP A 158 6.41 -25.57 -1.03
CA ASP A 158 7.30 -25.65 0.13
C ASP A 158 7.68 -24.24 0.57
N LEU A 159 7.44 -23.92 1.84
CA LEU A 159 7.76 -22.64 2.43
C LEU A 159 9.00 -22.74 3.33
N TYR A 160 10.09 -22.12 2.92
CA TYR A 160 11.30 -22.00 3.71
C TYR A 160 11.33 -20.66 4.46
N THR A 161 10.89 -20.65 5.72
CA THR A 161 11.01 -19.49 6.60
C THR A 161 12.42 -19.37 7.18
N ASN A 162 12.76 -18.23 7.80
CA ASN A 162 14.08 -17.96 8.33
C ASN A 162 15.23 -18.14 7.32
N SER A 163 14.95 -18.00 6.05
CA SER A 163 15.87 -18.23 4.94
C SER A 163 16.13 -16.93 4.20
N MET A 164 17.33 -16.38 4.35
CA MET A 164 17.71 -15.13 3.69
C MET A 164 18.45 -15.41 2.40
N VAL A 165 17.79 -15.20 1.27
CA VAL A 165 18.41 -15.36 -0.04
C VAL A 165 19.54 -14.35 -0.21
N ARG A 166 20.73 -14.85 -0.50
CA ARG A 166 21.93 -14.05 -0.69
C ARG A 166 22.21 -13.76 -2.15
N LYS A 167 22.11 -14.78 -3.00
CA LYS A 167 22.37 -14.67 -4.44
C LYS A 167 21.61 -15.72 -5.25
N VAL A 168 21.36 -15.41 -6.50
CA VAL A 168 20.96 -16.36 -7.53
C VAL A 168 22.22 -17.07 -8.07
N THR A 169 22.12 -18.36 -8.31
CA THR A 169 23.19 -19.13 -8.98
C THR A 169 22.90 -19.28 -10.46
N THR A 170 23.96 -19.37 -11.26
CA THR A 170 23.87 -19.55 -12.71
C THR A 170 24.63 -20.81 -13.14
N ASN A 171 24.24 -21.40 -14.26
CA ASN A 171 24.98 -22.44 -14.93
C ASN A 171 26.10 -21.82 -15.80
N GLU A 172 26.85 -22.68 -16.52
CA GLU A 172 27.93 -22.27 -17.41
C GLU A 172 27.50 -21.36 -18.56
N GLN A 173 26.22 -21.48 -18.98
CA GLN A 173 25.61 -20.63 -20.01
C GLN A 173 25.05 -19.32 -19.43
N GLY A 174 25.30 -19.02 -18.16
CA GLY A 174 24.83 -17.82 -17.48
C GLY A 174 23.35 -17.80 -17.12
N LYS A 175 22.61 -18.90 -17.33
CA LYS A 175 21.18 -19.01 -16.99
C LYS A 175 21.01 -19.33 -15.52
N ALA A 176 20.01 -18.72 -14.86
CA ALA A 176 19.66 -19.01 -13.48
C ALA A 176 19.32 -20.49 -13.27
N ASN A 177 19.84 -21.10 -12.22
CA ASN A 177 19.64 -22.51 -11.89
C ASN A 177 19.38 -22.77 -10.40
N GLY A 178 19.17 -21.73 -9.60
CA GLY A 178 18.87 -21.83 -8.18
C GLY A 178 19.28 -20.61 -7.39
N VAL A 179 19.29 -20.78 -6.07
CA VAL A 179 19.68 -19.72 -5.13
C VAL A 179 20.57 -20.26 -4.02
N PHE A 180 21.40 -19.38 -3.46
CA PHE A 180 21.99 -19.58 -2.13
C PHE A 180 21.22 -18.74 -1.11
N PHE A 181 20.92 -19.34 0.02
CA PHE A 181 20.34 -18.64 1.17
C PHE A 181 21.08 -18.99 2.45
N VAL A 182 21.04 -18.06 3.40
CA VAL A 182 21.56 -18.27 4.76
C VAL A 182 20.38 -18.54 5.67
N SER A 183 20.42 -19.66 6.38
CA SER A 183 19.46 -19.96 7.45
C SER A 183 19.74 -19.08 8.66
N LYS A 184 18.70 -18.44 9.19
CA LYS A 184 18.80 -17.65 10.43
C LYS A 184 18.87 -18.52 11.69
N VAL A 185 18.61 -19.82 11.57
CA VAL A 185 18.58 -20.75 12.71
C VAL A 185 19.99 -21.20 13.08
N ASP A 186 20.77 -21.58 12.08
CA ASP A 186 22.13 -22.13 12.27
C ASP A 186 23.23 -21.32 11.59
N LEU A 187 22.88 -20.23 10.93
CA LEU A 187 23.78 -19.32 10.22
C LEU A 187 24.58 -19.98 9.09
N LYS A 188 24.16 -21.16 8.63
CA LYS A 188 24.78 -21.86 7.52
C LYS A 188 24.19 -21.47 6.18
N GLU A 189 25.02 -21.60 5.14
CA GLU A 189 24.59 -21.38 3.76
C GLU A 189 24.09 -22.69 3.13
N TYR A 190 22.94 -22.58 2.45
CA TYR A 190 22.30 -23.69 1.74
C TYR A 190 22.08 -23.31 0.28
N LYS A 191 22.05 -24.31 -0.58
CA LYS A 191 21.75 -24.19 -2.01
C LYS A 191 20.44 -24.87 -2.35
N LEU A 192 19.55 -24.15 -3.02
CA LEU A 192 18.34 -24.71 -3.61
C LEU A 192 18.43 -24.62 -5.13
N LYS A 193 18.22 -25.74 -5.84
CA LYS A 193 18.19 -25.78 -7.29
C LYS A 193 16.78 -25.53 -7.80
N SER A 194 16.65 -24.80 -8.90
CA SER A 194 15.36 -24.58 -9.58
C SER A 194 15.57 -24.30 -11.07
N ARG A 195 14.54 -24.56 -11.88
CA ARG A 195 14.54 -24.21 -13.31
C ARG A 195 14.28 -22.73 -13.57
N VAL A 196 13.57 -22.08 -12.67
CA VAL A 196 13.22 -20.66 -12.75
C VAL A 196 13.40 -20.05 -11.37
N VAL A 197 13.92 -18.84 -11.30
CA VAL A 197 14.01 -18.04 -10.08
C VAL A 197 13.23 -16.75 -10.28
N VAL A 198 12.25 -16.51 -9.40
CA VAL A 198 11.48 -15.26 -9.37
C VAL A 198 11.91 -14.44 -8.15
N LEU A 199 12.41 -13.23 -8.38
CA LEU A 199 12.82 -12.30 -7.33
C LEU A 199 11.65 -11.37 -6.99
N GLY A 200 10.92 -11.70 -5.92
CA GLY A 200 9.85 -10.86 -5.34
C GLY A 200 10.27 -10.18 -4.05
N ALA A 201 11.55 -9.83 -3.90
CA ALA A 201 12.13 -9.36 -2.64
C ALA A 201 12.02 -7.84 -2.40
N SER A 202 11.16 -7.15 -3.11
CA SER A 202 11.06 -5.69 -3.25
C SER A 202 12.20 -5.08 -4.10
N ALA A 203 12.03 -3.81 -4.51
CA ALA A 203 12.96 -3.14 -5.42
C ALA A 203 14.42 -3.20 -4.92
N CYS A 204 14.67 -2.71 -3.71
CA CYS A 204 16.02 -2.64 -3.17
C CYS A 204 16.66 -4.01 -2.92
N GLU A 205 15.91 -4.96 -2.34
CA GLU A 205 16.49 -6.27 -2.04
C GLU A 205 16.67 -7.14 -3.27
N SER A 206 15.78 -7.03 -4.25
CA SER A 206 15.97 -7.71 -5.54
C SER A 206 17.23 -7.19 -6.23
N ALA A 207 17.45 -5.87 -6.26
CA ALA A 207 18.68 -5.27 -6.78
C ALA A 207 19.91 -5.75 -6.00
N ARG A 208 19.86 -5.78 -4.65
CA ARG A 208 20.96 -6.29 -3.82
C ARG A 208 21.27 -7.75 -4.11
N ILE A 209 20.25 -8.61 -4.24
CA ILE A 209 20.44 -10.02 -4.58
C ILE A 209 21.10 -10.14 -5.96
N MET A 210 20.64 -9.37 -6.96
CA MET A 210 21.22 -9.38 -8.30
C MET A 210 22.68 -8.92 -8.31
N MET A 211 23.02 -7.84 -7.58
CA MET A 211 24.41 -7.36 -7.42
C MET A 211 25.33 -8.40 -6.76
N ASN A 212 24.80 -9.15 -5.79
CA ASN A 212 25.54 -10.20 -5.12
C ASN A 212 25.65 -11.50 -5.97
N SER A 213 24.89 -11.62 -7.05
CA SER A 213 24.83 -12.81 -7.91
C SER A 213 25.95 -12.80 -8.96
N LYS A 214 27.18 -12.63 -8.49
CA LYS A 214 28.38 -12.65 -9.33
C LYS A 214 28.73 -14.08 -9.75
N SER A 215 29.14 -14.22 -11.00
CA SER A 215 29.65 -15.45 -11.59
C SER A 215 30.61 -15.15 -12.73
N LYS A 216 31.20 -16.18 -13.36
CA LYS A 216 32.05 -16.00 -14.55
C LYS A 216 31.31 -15.28 -15.68
N SER A 217 30.02 -15.61 -15.88
CA SER A 217 29.18 -14.99 -16.92
C SER A 217 28.59 -13.63 -16.50
N HIS A 218 28.62 -13.31 -15.22
CA HIS A 218 28.06 -12.08 -14.65
C HIS A 218 29.02 -11.48 -13.62
N PRO A 219 30.17 -10.97 -14.03
CA PRO A 219 31.21 -10.49 -13.09
C PRO A 219 30.75 -9.32 -12.21
N ASN A 220 29.82 -8.49 -12.73
CA ASN A 220 29.25 -7.34 -12.03
C ASN A 220 27.89 -7.66 -11.35
N GLY A 221 27.51 -8.96 -11.29
CA GLY A 221 26.18 -9.39 -10.86
C GLY A 221 25.21 -9.53 -12.02
N ILE A 222 24.10 -10.24 -11.81
CA ILE A 222 23.07 -10.44 -12.84
C ILE A 222 22.44 -9.08 -13.20
N GLY A 223 22.54 -8.69 -14.47
CA GLY A 223 22.08 -7.36 -14.95
C GLY A 223 23.03 -6.21 -14.64
N GLY A 224 24.16 -6.45 -13.98
CA GLY A 224 25.13 -5.41 -13.59
C GLY A 224 25.81 -4.71 -14.77
N ASP A 225 25.94 -5.39 -15.90
CA ASP A 225 26.58 -4.87 -17.10
C ASP A 225 25.76 -3.74 -17.79
N SER A 226 24.48 -3.62 -17.45
CA SER A 226 23.59 -2.55 -17.94
C SER A 226 23.98 -1.15 -17.40
N GLY A 227 24.73 -1.10 -16.28
CA GLY A 227 25.05 0.14 -15.58
C GLY A 227 23.87 0.80 -14.85
N VAL A 228 22.64 0.23 -14.96
CA VAL A 228 21.42 0.79 -14.32
C VAL A 228 20.96 0.03 -13.09
N LEU A 229 21.53 -1.16 -12.83
CA LEU A 229 21.17 -1.97 -11.68
C LEU A 229 21.43 -1.22 -10.36
N GLY A 230 20.40 -1.06 -9.54
CA GLY A 230 20.45 -0.34 -8.27
C GLY A 230 20.50 1.18 -8.39
N ARG A 231 20.20 1.72 -9.57
CA ARG A 231 20.07 3.16 -9.83
C ARG A 231 18.61 3.54 -10.09
N TYR A 232 18.34 4.82 -10.12
CA TYR A 232 17.03 5.41 -10.45
C TYR A 232 15.90 4.96 -9.53
N LEU A 233 16.23 4.62 -8.27
CA LEU A 233 15.19 4.39 -7.27
C LEU A 233 14.45 5.70 -7.03
N HIS A 234 13.16 5.66 -7.22
CA HIS A 234 12.26 6.75 -6.87
C HIS A 234 11.02 6.20 -6.17
N ASP A 235 10.33 7.06 -5.46
CA ASP A 235 9.03 6.76 -4.84
C ASP A 235 8.07 7.91 -5.15
N SER A 236 6.79 7.69 -4.90
CA SER A 236 5.79 8.75 -5.00
C SER A 236 6.07 9.79 -3.91
N THR A 237 6.13 11.05 -4.31
CA THR A 237 6.13 12.17 -3.37
C THR A 237 4.71 12.55 -3.02
N GLY A 238 4.49 13.02 -1.81
CA GLY A 238 3.17 13.42 -1.38
C GLY A 238 3.21 14.51 -0.32
N ALA A 239 2.09 15.17 -0.16
CA ALA A 239 1.84 16.11 0.93
C ALA A 239 0.59 15.70 1.67
N SER A 240 0.60 15.83 2.98
CA SER A 240 -0.57 15.58 3.83
C SER A 240 -1.06 16.89 4.42
N ARG A 241 -2.37 17.03 4.50
CA ARG A 241 -3.04 18.11 5.23
C ARG A 241 -4.10 17.48 6.11
N SER A 242 -4.15 17.93 7.36
CA SER A 242 -5.16 17.51 8.32
C SER A 242 -5.95 18.71 8.79
N GLY A 243 -7.21 18.48 9.06
CA GLY A 243 -8.10 19.53 9.54
C GLY A 243 -9.24 18.94 10.36
N ILE A 244 -10.00 19.83 10.99
CA ILE A 244 -11.18 19.49 11.78
C ILE A 244 -12.40 20.05 11.02
N ILE A 245 -13.49 19.32 11.04
CA ILE A 245 -14.78 19.75 10.52
C ILE A 245 -15.69 20.08 11.71
N PRO A 246 -15.74 21.35 12.17
CA PRO A 246 -16.46 21.71 13.40
C PRO A 246 -17.95 21.35 13.39
N SER A 247 -18.58 21.38 12.22
CA SER A 247 -20.01 21.03 12.07
C SER A 247 -20.32 19.56 12.34
N LEU A 248 -19.30 18.72 12.47
CA LEU A 248 -19.45 17.31 12.83
C LEU A 248 -19.28 17.03 14.33
N PHE A 249 -18.83 18.03 15.12
CA PHE A 249 -18.74 17.87 16.56
C PHE A 249 -20.12 17.70 17.21
N GLY A 250 -20.15 16.89 18.26
CA GLY A 250 -21.36 16.65 19.04
C GLY A 250 -22.45 15.81 18.36
N ARG A 251 -22.19 15.32 17.15
CA ARG A 251 -23.10 14.36 16.50
C ARG A 251 -22.96 12.99 17.14
N GLU A 252 -24.03 12.21 17.06
CA GLU A 252 -23.99 10.80 17.46
C GLU A 252 -22.91 10.08 16.65
N ARG A 253 -22.08 9.33 17.34
CA ARG A 253 -20.95 8.61 16.75
C ARG A 253 -21.42 7.32 16.18
N TYR A 254 -21.03 7.08 14.97
CA TYR A 254 -21.54 5.97 14.17
C TYR A 254 -20.38 5.13 13.66
N ASN A 255 -20.38 3.85 14.02
CA ASN A 255 -19.31 2.92 13.67
C ASN A 255 -19.54 2.21 12.33
N GLU A 256 -20.24 2.80 11.40
CA GLU A 256 -20.39 2.24 10.03
C GLU A 256 -19.17 2.49 9.14
N ASP A 257 -18.16 3.14 9.64
CA ASP A 257 -17.04 3.62 8.85
C ASP A 257 -16.06 2.52 8.42
N GLY A 258 -16.27 1.40 8.85
CA GLY A 258 -15.87 0.10 8.50
C GLY A 258 -14.44 -0.20 8.14
N VAL A 259 -14.03 0.03 6.95
CA VAL A 259 -12.71 -0.38 6.50
C VAL A 259 -11.64 0.61 6.94
N GLY A 260 -10.49 0.12 7.33
CA GLY A 260 -9.31 0.97 7.48
C GLY A 260 -8.83 1.41 6.10
N GLY A 261 -8.71 2.70 5.92
CA GLY A 261 -8.36 3.30 4.64
C GLY A 261 -9.44 4.28 4.16
N MET A 262 -9.36 4.69 2.93
CA MET A 262 -10.30 5.59 2.29
C MET A 262 -11.51 4.84 1.71
N HIS A 263 -12.71 5.42 1.84
CA HIS A 263 -13.87 4.96 1.07
C HIS A 263 -14.06 5.77 -0.21
N MET A 264 -13.53 6.99 -0.22
CA MET A 264 -13.54 7.90 -1.36
C MET A 264 -12.12 8.40 -1.65
N TYR A 265 -11.85 8.68 -2.92
CA TYR A 265 -10.61 9.32 -3.36
C TYR A 265 -10.86 10.16 -4.61
N THR A 266 -9.97 11.10 -4.88
CA THR A 266 -9.90 11.75 -6.17
C THR A 266 -8.96 10.93 -7.05
N PRO A 267 -9.46 10.36 -8.15
CA PRO A 267 -8.63 9.60 -9.07
C PRO A 267 -7.59 10.51 -9.70
N TRP A 268 -6.72 9.92 -10.55
CA TRP A 268 -5.73 10.69 -11.28
C TRP A 268 -6.35 11.95 -11.91
N TRP A 269 -6.09 13.08 -11.27
CA TRP A 269 -6.60 14.37 -11.67
C TRP A 269 -5.45 15.28 -12.07
N GLY A 270 -5.50 15.75 -13.28
CA GLY A 270 -4.54 16.72 -13.71
C GLY A 270 -3.37 16.13 -14.50
N ASP A 271 -3.67 15.35 -15.52
CA ASP A 271 -2.80 15.31 -16.69
C ASP A 271 -2.79 16.74 -17.29
N ASN A 272 -2.32 17.67 -16.46
CA ASN A 272 -2.62 19.08 -16.55
C ASN A 272 -1.40 19.81 -17.10
N LYS A 273 -1.39 19.98 -18.41
CA LYS A 273 -0.37 20.77 -19.14
C LYS A 273 -0.31 22.26 -18.72
N LYS A 274 -1.18 22.69 -17.81
CA LYS A 274 -1.28 24.10 -17.34
C LYS A 274 -0.58 24.32 -15.99
N LEU A 275 -0.10 23.27 -15.34
CA LEU A 275 0.61 23.38 -14.07
C LEU A 275 2.12 23.54 -14.30
N ASP A 276 2.80 24.13 -13.35
CA ASP A 276 4.25 24.34 -13.33
C ASP A 276 5.05 23.10 -12.91
N PHE A 277 4.37 21.96 -12.77
CA PHE A 277 4.99 20.66 -12.50
C PHE A 277 4.51 19.59 -13.48
N ALA A 278 5.36 18.58 -13.69
CA ALA A 278 5.04 17.48 -14.59
C ALA A 278 4.05 16.49 -13.96
N ARG A 279 3.17 15.94 -14.81
CA ARG A 279 2.21 14.89 -14.45
C ARG A 279 1.15 15.38 -13.48
N GLY A 280 0.41 14.46 -12.90
CA GLY A 280 -0.67 14.76 -11.96
C GLY A 280 -0.51 14.02 -10.63
N TYR A 281 -1.57 14.03 -9.85
CA TYR A 281 -1.63 13.38 -8.54
C TYR A 281 -3.04 12.84 -8.30
N HIS A 282 -3.16 11.93 -7.35
CA HIS A 282 -4.43 11.53 -6.76
C HIS A 282 -4.52 12.04 -5.32
N ILE A 283 -5.74 12.10 -4.78
CA ILE A 283 -5.96 12.52 -3.38
C ILE A 283 -6.68 11.41 -2.63
N GLU A 284 -6.11 10.99 -1.51
CA GLU A 284 -6.71 10.03 -0.60
C GLU A 284 -7.34 10.76 0.58
N TYR A 285 -8.61 10.50 0.85
CA TYR A 285 -9.33 11.13 1.95
C TYR A 285 -9.37 10.20 3.15
N GLY A 286 -8.44 10.41 4.08
CA GLY A 286 -8.45 9.73 5.38
C GLY A 286 -9.29 10.47 6.40
N GLY A 287 -9.76 9.77 7.42
CA GLY A 287 -10.48 10.37 8.54
C GLY A 287 -11.43 9.40 9.23
N GLY A 288 -12.32 9.92 10.06
CA GLY A 288 -13.24 9.14 10.87
C GLY A 288 -12.62 8.66 12.19
N MET A 289 -13.26 7.71 12.86
CA MET A 289 -12.79 7.16 14.13
C MET A 289 -11.39 6.58 14.03
N THR A 290 -10.50 7.01 14.90
CA THR A 290 -9.14 6.47 15.00
C THR A 290 -9.04 5.51 16.20
N GLN A 291 -8.14 4.53 16.07
CA GLN A 291 -7.79 3.66 17.20
C GLN A 291 -6.65 4.30 18.00
N PRO A 292 -6.63 4.14 19.33
CA PRO A 292 -5.48 4.57 20.13
C PRO A 292 -4.19 3.96 19.60
N GLY A 293 -3.22 4.82 19.27
CA GLY A 293 -1.88 4.42 18.88
C GLY A 293 -0.92 4.40 20.08
N TYR A 294 0.19 3.67 19.96
CA TYR A 294 1.29 3.72 20.92
C TYR A 294 2.39 4.65 20.38
N GLY A 295 2.99 5.44 21.29
CA GLY A 295 4.18 6.24 21.02
C GLY A 295 3.92 7.73 20.83
N GLU A 296 5.03 8.50 20.80
CA GLU A 296 5.01 9.93 20.49
C GLU A 296 4.42 10.17 19.10
N GLY A 297 3.57 11.18 18.98
CA GLY A 297 2.87 11.47 17.72
C GLY A 297 1.63 10.60 17.49
N SER A 298 1.20 9.79 18.47
CA SER A 298 -0.14 9.21 18.44
C SER A 298 -1.17 10.32 18.25
N GLY A 299 -2.24 10.06 17.49
CA GLY A 299 -3.18 11.08 17.02
C GLY A 299 -3.69 12.06 18.07
N MET A 300 -3.58 11.74 19.38
CA MET A 300 -3.95 12.65 20.47
C MET A 300 -3.11 13.93 20.49
N ASP A 301 -1.80 13.85 20.45
CA ASP A 301 -0.93 15.05 20.52
C ASP A 301 -1.07 15.91 19.27
N SER A 302 -1.25 15.29 18.11
CA SER A 302 -1.49 16.04 16.87
C SER A 302 -2.88 16.68 16.83
N MET A 303 -3.87 16.12 17.50
CA MET A 303 -5.23 16.67 17.53
C MET A 303 -5.40 17.75 18.61
N ARG A 304 -4.73 17.61 19.77
CA ARG A 304 -4.80 18.59 20.87
C ARG A 304 -4.46 20.01 20.43
N LYS A 305 -3.48 20.19 19.55
CA LYS A 305 -3.13 21.52 19.02
C LYS A 305 -4.28 22.23 18.29
N TYR A 306 -5.29 21.48 17.85
CA TYR A 306 -6.48 22.03 17.18
C TYR A 306 -7.67 22.19 18.13
N LEU A 307 -7.63 21.56 19.31
CA LEU A 307 -8.65 21.75 20.34
C LEU A 307 -8.28 22.97 21.17
N LYS A 308 -9.23 23.87 21.34
CA LYS A 308 -9.07 25.09 22.13
C LYS A 308 -9.95 24.99 23.37
N ASP A 309 -9.46 25.55 24.48
CA ASP A 309 -10.25 25.78 25.65
C ASP A 309 -11.25 26.95 25.43
N GLU A 310 -12.05 27.26 26.42
CA GLU A 310 -13.02 28.37 26.39
C GLU A 310 -12.36 29.74 26.22
N PHE A 311 -11.06 29.85 26.49
CA PHE A 311 -10.26 31.06 26.32
C PHE A 311 -9.50 31.11 24.97
N GLY A 312 -9.64 30.09 24.16
CA GLY A 312 -8.98 29.99 22.84
C GLY A 312 -7.53 29.49 22.85
N ASN A 313 -7.01 29.03 23.99
CA ASN A 313 -5.68 28.43 24.11
C ASN A 313 -5.71 26.98 23.65
N PRO A 314 -4.60 26.44 23.16
CA PRO A 314 -4.48 24.99 22.92
C PRO A 314 -4.83 24.21 24.20
N LYS A 315 -5.77 23.29 24.10
CA LYS A 315 -6.21 22.47 25.24
C LYS A 315 -5.07 21.60 25.72
N GLU A 316 -4.56 21.85 26.92
CA GLU A 316 -3.60 20.98 27.56
C GLU A 316 -4.28 19.65 27.89
N GLY A 317 -3.63 18.57 27.52
CA GLY A 317 -4.15 17.24 27.78
C GLY A 317 -3.19 16.47 28.68
N GLY A 318 -3.58 15.31 29.09
CA GLY A 318 -2.78 14.43 29.94
C GLY A 318 -3.43 14.20 31.28
N GLY A 319 -4.70 14.52 31.37
CA GLY A 319 -5.50 14.18 32.53
C GLY A 319 -5.48 12.68 32.81
N TYR A 320 -5.79 12.35 34.04
CA TYR A 320 -6.00 11.02 34.55
C TYR A 320 -7.50 10.86 34.88
N GLY A 321 -8.02 9.65 34.86
CA GLY A 321 -9.39 9.37 35.26
C GLY A 321 -10.45 9.93 34.29
N GLU A 322 -11.34 10.78 34.76
CA GLU A 322 -12.45 11.31 33.94
C GLU A 322 -11.98 12.23 32.81
N ASP A 323 -10.94 13.02 33.03
CA ASP A 323 -10.39 13.89 31.99
C ASP A 323 -9.78 13.09 30.83
N LEU A 324 -9.05 12.01 31.15
CA LEU A 324 -8.55 11.07 30.14
C LEU A 324 -9.69 10.41 29.37
N LYS A 325 -10.76 9.98 30.06
CA LYS A 325 -11.94 9.39 29.41
C LYS A 325 -12.63 10.40 28.48
N LYS A 326 -12.71 11.66 28.90
CA LYS A 326 -13.27 12.72 28.08
C LYS A 326 -12.43 12.97 26.83
N ASP A 327 -11.12 13.09 26.98
CA ASP A 327 -10.19 13.26 25.87
C ASP A 327 -10.26 12.08 24.89
N ILE A 328 -10.32 10.85 25.40
CA ILE A 328 -10.46 9.66 24.56
C ILE A 328 -11.79 9.68 23.79
N ARG A 329 -12.89 10.07 24.42
CA ARG A 329 -14.18 10.17 23.75
C ARG A 329 -14.19 11.26 22.69
N GLU A 330 -13.57 12.40 22.95
CA GLU A 330 -13.51 13.51 22.02
C GLU A 330 -12.59 13.23 20.81
N ILE A 331 -11.47 12.56 21.02
CA ILE A 331 -10.42 12.41 20.01
C ILE A 331 -10.54 11.09 19.24
N TYR A 332 -10.79 9.99 19.93
CA TYR A 332 -10.83 8.67 19.30
C TYR A 332 -12.22 8.20 18.89
N GLY A 333 -13.23 8.83 19.37
CA GLY A 333 -14.59 8.50 19.00
C GLY A 333 -15.21 9.51 18.03
N ALA A 334 -14.44 10.46 17.55
CA ALA A 334 -14.96 11.51 16.67
C ALA A 334 -14.88 11.13 15.20
#